data_fd2394622a36f0d6b651c64c85e6971e
#
_entry.id   fd2394622a36f0d6b651c64c85e6971e
#
_cell.length_a   1.000
_cell.length_b   1.000
_cell.length_c   1.000
_cell.angle_alpha   90.00
_cell.angle_beta   90.00
_cell.angle_gamma   90.00
#
_symmetry.space_group_name_H-M   'P 1'
#
loop_
_entity.id
_entity.type
_entity.pdbx_description
1 polymer ?
#
loop_
_entity_poly.entity_id
_entity_poly.type
_entity_poly.pdbx_seq_one_letter_code
_entity_poly.pdbx_strand_id
1 'polypeptide(L)'
;MGGLAIRLVDREDLAFFPVASEHQGLLKIEGLKLPCRFQVRYLRGTMIGAEWINLDPLLKEHLEKISLPKVLGSNLKAYDFQDAPNTIWYHNPIGVDLLLYLNDSKINRWTLFVHQDFLSWDDGSVVKSGRSLAEDEEGYAHGIVRLETRLLNDDEQLNMRLVEVAIELVKSAPFKEESIRQLVLNHLQGAV
;
A
#
# COMPACT_ATOMS: atom_id res chain seq x y z
N MET A 1 0.66 -13.04 -13.06
CA MET A 1 1.95 -12.48 -12.62
C MET A 1 1.74 -11.00 -12.34
N GLY A 2 2.31 -10.47 -11.25
CA GLY A 2 2.18 -9.08 -10.90
C GLY A 2 3.06 -8.19 -11.80
N GLY A 3 2.70 -6.90 -11.88
CA GLY A 3 3.51 -5.87 -12.54
C GLY A 3 4.50 -5.23 -11.56
N LEU A 4 5.35 -4.37 -12.10
CA LEU A 4 6.33 -3.56 -11.40
C LEU A 4 5.97 -2.09 -11.63
N ALA A 5 5.97 -1.29 -10.57
CA ALA A 5 5.92 0.16 -10.68
C ALA A 5 7.26 0.73 -10.26
N ILE A 6 7.90 1.49 -11.14
CA ILE A 6 9.19 2.14 -10.89
C ILE A 6 8.94 3.64 -10.91
N ARG A 7 9.36 4.35 -9.86
CA ARG A 7 9.40 5.80 -9.85
C ARG A 7 10.81 6.28 -10.17
N LEU A 8 10.94 7.14 -11.15
CA LEU A 8 12.21 7.81 -11.48
C LEU A 8 12.41 9.01 -10.56
N VAL A 9 13.66 9.24 -10.19
CA VAL A 9 14.06 10.42 -9.41
C VAL A 9 14.04 11.65 -10.32
N ASP A 10 14.57 11.51 -11.54
CA ASP A 10 14.62 12.57 -12.54
C ASP A 10 13.67 12.27 -13.70
N ARG A 11 12.91 13.29 -14.09
CA ARG A 11 11.96 13.20 -15.22
C ARG A 11 12.68 13.02 -16.56
N GLU A 12 13.90 13.50 -16.70
CA GLU A 12 14.73 13.36 -17.89
C GLU A 12 15.08 11.89 -18.18
N ASP A 13 15.14 11.05 -17.14
CA ASP A 13 15.41 9.63 -17.27
C ASP A 13 14.29 8.85 -17.98
N LEU A 14 13.08 9.42 -18.11
CA LEU A 14 11.97 8.79 -18.84
C LEU A 14 12.33 8.51 -20.32
N ALA A 15 13.20 9.31 -20.90
CA ALA A 15 13.66 9.12 -22.28
C ALA A 15 14.36 7.77 -22.50
N PHE A 16 14.91 7.18 -21.44
CA PHE A 16 15.57 5.88 -21.49
C PHE A 16 14.60 4.70 -21.39
N PHE A 17 13.33 4.96 -21.09
CA PHE A 17 12.31 3.92 -20.85
C PHE A 17 11.11 4.02 -21.80
N PRO A 18 11.28 3.94 -23.13
CA PRO A 18 10.14 3.96 -24.05
C PRO A 18 9.15 2.84 -23.78
N VAL A 19 7.87 3.08 -24.03
CA VAL A 19 6.85 2.02 -23.95
C VAL A 19 7.19 0.87 -24.88
N ALA A 20 7.01 -0.37 -24.44
CA ALA A 20 7.38 -1.62 -25.06
C ALA A 20 8.90 -1.93 -25.08
N SER A 21 9.75 -1.04 -24.57
CA SER A 21 11.19 -1.35 -24.44
C SER A 21 11.45 -2.37 -23.34
N GLU A 22 12.49 -3.18 -23.52
CA GLU A 22 12.96 -4.15 -22.53
C GLU A 22 14.20 -3.61 -21.83
N HIS A 23 14.25 -3.80 -20.53
CA HIS A 23 15.36 -3.36 -19.69
C HIS A 23 15.88 -4.48 -18.80
N GLN A 24 17.16 -4.37 -18.45
CA GLN A 24 17.81 -5.24 -17.47
C GLN A 24 18.37 -4.36 -16.36
N GLY A 25 18.31 -4.86 -15.13
CA GLY A 25 18.81 -4.16 -13.97
C GLY A 25 19.10 -5.10 -12.81
N LEU A 26 19.50 -4.50 -11.71
CA LEU A 26 19.65 -5.15 -10.41
C LEU A 26 18.62 -4.58 -9.46
N LEU A 27 17.71 -5.43 -9.00
CA LEU A 27 16.79 -5.07 -7.93
C LEU A 27 17.46 -5.33 -6.58
N LYS A 28 17.52 -4.29 -5.75
CA LYS A 28 18.05 -4.41 -4.39
C LYS A 28 16.92 -4.49 -3.40
N ILE A 29 16.77 -5.66 -2.76
CA ILE A 29 15.74 -5.93 -1.75
C ILE A 29 16.41 -6.53 -0.52
N GLU A 30 16.18 -5.96 0.66
CA GLU A 30 16.72 -6.46 1.94
C GLU A 30 18.22 -6.79 1.91
N GLY A 31 19.00 -5.99 1.17
CA GLY A 31 20.44 -6.19 1.03
C GLY A 31 20.86 -7.16 -0.09
N LEU A 32 19.94 -7.94 -0.63
CA LEU A 32 20.19 -8.79 -1.79
C LEU A 32 20.18 -7.95 -3.08
N LYS A 33 21.06 -8.30 -4.03
CA LYS A 33 21.09 -7.74 -5.37
C LYS A 33 20.72 -8.85 -6.35
N LEU A 34 19.51 -8.80 -6.88
CA LEU A 34 18.96 -9.81 -7.76
C LEU A 34 18.81 -9.26 -9.17
N PRO A 35 19.29 -9.96 -10.20
CA PRO A 35 19.11 -9.53 -11.58
C PRO A 35 17.62 -9.59 -11.94
N CYS A 36 17.17 -8.58 -12.67
CA CYS A 36 15.81 -8.51 -13.15
C CYS A 36 15.75 -8.05 -14.60
N ARG A 37 14.71 -8.50 -15.30
CA ARG A 37 14.34 -8.01 -16.64
C ARG A 37 12.86 -7.65 -16.64
N PHE A 38 12.55 -6.52 -17.27
CA PHE A 38 11.18 -6.04 -17.37
C PHE A 38 10.92 -5.35 -18.71
N GLN A 39 9.67 -5.32 -19.12
CA GLN A 39 9.20 -4.59 -20.29
C GLN A 39 8.33 -3.43 -19.83
N VAL A 40 8.60 -2.24 -20.32
CA VAL A 40 7.79 -1.05 -20.06
C VAL A 40 6.43 -1.20 -20.72
N ARG A 41 5.35 -1.04 -19.95
CA ARG A 41 3.97 -1.15 -20.41
C ARG A 41 3.30 0.21 -20.57
N TYR A 42 3.57 1.13 -19.65
CA TYR A 42 3.06 2.49 -19.72
C TYR A 42 3.97 3.45 -18.98
N LEU A 43 3.83 4.73 -19.29
CA LEU A 43 4.46 5.84 -18.59
C LEU A 43 3.37 6.76 -18.06
N ARG A 44 3.48 7.21 -16.82
CA ARG A 44 2.57 8.18 -16.21
C ARG A 44 3.36 9.11 -15.31
N GLY A 45 3.56 10.37 -15.72
CA GLY A 45 4.42 11.33 -15.04
C GLY A 45 5.84 10.80 -14.89
N THR A 46 6.34 10.58 -13.67
CA THR A 46 7.63 9.94 -13.37
C THR A 46 7.53 8.45 -13.08
N MET A 47 6.33 7.88 -13.23
CA MET A 47 6.08 6.46 -12.99
C MET A 47 6.18 5.65 -14.27
N ILE A 48 6.88 4.52 -14.16
CA ILE A 48 6.97 3.50 -15.20
C ILE A 48 6.19 2.30 -14.70
N GLY A 49 5.13 1.92 -15.43
CA GLY A 49 4.50 0.62 -15.24
C GLY A 49 5.17 -0.41 -16.12
N ALA A 50 5.62 -1.49 -15.55
CA ALA A 50 6.37 -2.52 -16.26
C ALA A 50 5.87 -3.92 -15.89
N GLU A 51 6.15 -4.89 -16.75
CA GLU A 51 5.89 -6.30 -16.55
C GLU A 51 7.22 -7.05 -16.51
N TRP A 52 7.33 -8.03 -15.61
CA TRP A 52 8.51 -8.88 -15.51
C TRP A 52 8.67 -9.79 -16.72
N ILE A 53 9.89 -9.87 -17.25
CA ILE A 53 10.28 -10.82 -18.28
C ILE A 53 11.15 -11.87 -17.62
N ASN A 54 10.76 -13.14 -17.64
CA ASN A 54 11.54 -14.26 -17.10
C ASN A 54 12.08 -13.96 -15.69
N LEU A 55 11.16 -13.80 -14.74
CA LEU A 55 11.49 -13.55 -13.35
C LEU A 55 12.34 -14.70 -12.81
N ASP A 56 13.54 -14.37 -12.31
CA ASP A 56 14.40 -15.32 -11.62
C ASP A 56 13.64 -16.02 -10.49
N PRO A 57 13.72 -17.36 -10.34
CA PRO A 57 12.98 -18.08 -9.31
C PRO A 57 13.21 -17.57 -7.89
N LEU A 58 14.46 -17.21 -7.54
CA LEU A 58 14.80 -16.64 -6.24
C LEU A 58 14.17 -15.26 -6.04
N LEU A 59 14.20 -14.43 -7.10
CA LEU A 59 13.54 -13.13 -7.07
C LEU A 59 12.04 -13.27 -6.91
N LYS A 60 11.42 -14.22 -7.63
CA LYS A 60 9.99 -14.51 -7.51
C LYS A 60 9.62 -14.92 -6.10
N GLU A 61 10.33 -15.90 -5.53
CA GLU A 61 10.11 -16.36 -4.15
C GLU A 61 10.25 -15.21 -3.14
N HIS A 62 11.25 -14.35 -3.32
CA HIS A 62 11.50 -13.20 -2.45
C HIS A 62 10.38 -12.17 -2.53
N LEU A 63 9.92 -11.83 -3.74
CA LEU A 63 8.80 -10.92 -3.97
C LEU A 63 7.50 -11.48 -3.38
N GLU A 64 7.22 -12.77 -3.58
CA GLU A 64 6.07 -13.44 -2.97
C GLU A 64 6.14 -13.38 -1.44
N LYS A 65 7.31 -13.63 -0.86
CA LYS A 65 7.51 -13.59 0.59
C LYS A 65 7.28 -12.19 1.19
N ILE A 66 7.85 -11.14 0.58
CA ILE A 66 7.69 -9.78 1.12
C ILE A 66 6.27 -9.22 0.90
N SER A 67 5.50 -9.77 -0.02
CA SER A 67 4.10 -9.38 -0.27
C SER A 67 3.09 -10.16 0.58
N LEU A 68 3.53 -11.13 1.40
CA LEU A 68 2.62 -11.83 2.31
C LEU A 68 2.00 -10.85 3.33
N PRO A 69 0.69 -10.92 3.58
CA PRO A 69 0.01 -10.02 4.51
C PRO A 69 0.68 -9.95 5.89
N LYS A 70 1.14 -11.09 6.40
CA LYS A 70 1.86 -11.17 7.66
C LYS A 70 3.18 -10.38 7.66
N VAL A 71 3.93 -10.44 6.55
CA VAL A 71 5.20 -9.71 6.40
C VAL A 71 4.93 -8.22 6.20
N LEU A 72 3.94 -7.87 5.39
CA LEU A 72 3.52 -6.49 5.21
C LEU A 72 3.08 -5.85 6.53
N GLY A 73 2.28 -6.57 7.33
CA GLY A 73 1.83 -6.12 8.62
C GLY A 73 2.97 -5.93 9.63
N SER A 74 3.87 -6.91 9.77
CA SER A 74 4.99 -6.84 10.70
C SER A 74 5.99 -5.72 10.40
N ASN A 75 6.03 -5.23 9.17
CA ASN A 75 6.89 -4.15 8.72
C ASN A 75 6.22 -2.76 8.75
N LEU A 76 5.00 -2.64 9.25
CA LEU A 76 4.35 -1.36 9.47
C LEU A 76 5.10 -0.56 10.55
N LYS A 77 5.28 0.73 10.31
CA LYS A 77 5.87 1.67 11.27
C LYS A 77 4.85 2.74 11.61
N ALA A 78 4.72 3.06 12.89
CA ALA A 78 3.85 4.13 13.35
C ALA A 78 4.52 5.49 13.14
N TYR A 79 3.74 6.43 12.62
CA TYR A 79 4.11 7.84 12.48
C TYR A 79 3.03 8.69 13.14
N ASP A 80 3.47 9.65 13.94
CA ASP A 80 2.60 10.63 14.59
C ASP A 80 2.70 11.94 13.80
N PHE A 81 1.57 12.50 13.40
CA PHE A 81 1.54 13.80 12.72
C PHE A 81 1.50 14.92 13.74
N GLN A 82 2.46 15.83 13.68
CA GLN A 82 2.46 17.03 14.56
C GLN A 82 1.26 17.93 14.28
N ASP A 83 0.85 18.04 13.02
CA ASP A 83 -0.24 18.88 12.56
C ASP A 83 -1.62 18.20 12.63
N ALA A 84 -1.69 16.90 12.95
CA ALA A 84 -2.91 16.13 13.10
C ALA A 84 -2.82 15.20 14.32
N PRO A 85 -2.85 15.74 15.55
CA PRO A 85 -2.60 14.99 16.78
C PRO A 85 -3.60 13.87 17.05
N ASN A 86 -4.76 13.91 16.39
CA ASN A 86 -5.81 12.91 16.50
C ASN A 86 -5.73 11.83 15.40
N THR A 87 -4.59 11.73 14.70
CA THR A 87 -4.39 10.75 13.63
C THR A 87 -3.13 9.94 13.90
N ILE A 88 -3.27 8.62 13.87
CA ILE A 88 -2.14 7.69 13.91
C ILE A 88 -2.02 7.05 12.53
N TRP A 89 -0.83 7.11 11.95
CA TRP A 89 -0.54 6.53 10.66
C TRP A 89 0.47 5.39 10.81
N TYR A 90 0.08 4.21 10.37
CA TYR A 90 0.99 3.09 10.20
C TYR A 90 1.29 2.93 8.72
N HIS A 91 2.57 2.96 8.37
CA HIS A 91 3.04 2.94 6.97
C HIS A 91 4.04 1.82 6.72
N ASN A 92 3.92 1.20 5.55
CA ASN A 92 4.91 0.30 4.98
C ASN A 92 5.22 0.75 3.54
N PRO A 93 6.50 1.02 3.18
CA PRO A 93 6.87 1.52 1.86
C PRO A 93 6.53 0.55 0.70
N ILE A 94 6.15 -0.69 0.99
CA ILE A 94 5.69 -1.66 -0.02
C ILE A 94 4.21 -1.45 -0.41
N GLY A 95 3.56 -0.41 0.13
CA GLY A 95 2.23 0.02 -0.29
C GLY A 95 1.11 -0.37 0.67
N VAL A 96 1.39 -0.37 1.97
CA VAL A 96 0.36 -0.51 3.00
C VAL A 96 0.34 0.72 3.88
N ASP A 97 -0.85 1.30 4.04
CA ASP A 97 -1.12 2.45 4.90
C ASP A 97 -2.35 2.17 5.76
N LEU A 98 -2.23 2.27 7.08
CA LEU A 98 -3.36 2.24 7.99
C LEU A 98 -3.45 3.57 8.74
N LEU A 99 -4.54 4.28 8.52
CA LEU A 99 -4.86 5.53 9.20
C LEU A 99 -5.94 5.28 10.24
N LEU A 100 -5.70 5.76 11.44
CA LEU A 100 -6.63 5.74 12.55
C LEU A 100 -6.93 7.16 12.95
N TYR A 101 -8.20 7.52 12.97
CA TYR A 101 -8.67 8.83 13.41
C TYR A 101 -9.31 8.68 14.79
N LEU A 102 -8.88 9.54 15.71
CA LEU A 102 -9.35 9.50 17.09
C LEU A 102 -10.25 10.70 17.38
N ASN A 103 -11.28 10.45 18.18
CA ASN A 103 -12.07 11.48 18.83
C ASN A 103 -12.13 11.15 20.33
N ASP A 104 -11.68 12.08 21.18
CA ASP A 104 -11.59 11.86 22.63
C ASP A 104 -10.87 10.54 23.00
N SER A 105 -9.75 10.27 22.35
CA SER A 105 -8.95 9.04 22.48
C SER A 105 -9.63 7.74 22.06
N LYS A 106 -10.79 7.82 21.40
CA LYS A 106 -11.47 6.67 20.79
C LYS A 106 -11.33 6.73 19.28
N ILE A 107 -11.10 5.56 18.67
CA ILE A 107 -11.09 5.46 17.21
C ILE A 107 -12.54 5.63 16.74
N ASN A 108 -12.79 6.67 15.94
CA ASN A 108 -14.08 6.93 15.31
C ASN A 108 -14.08 6.63 13.81
N ARG A 109 -12.89 6.44 13.22
CA ARG A 109 -12.72 6.09 11.81
C ARG A 109 -11.38 5.41 11.60
N TRP A 110 -11.31 4.47 10.68
CA TRP A 110 -10.05 3.97 10.16
C TRP A 110 -10.15 3.70 8.66
N THR A 111 -8.98 3.78 7.98
CA THR A 111 -8.84 3.42 6.58
C THR A 111 -7.54 2.64 6.40
N LEU A 112 -7.64 1.45 5.82
CA LEU A 112 -6.51 0.59 5.47
C LEU A 112 -6.38 0.53 3.96
N PHE A 113 -5.25 0.97 3.43
CA PHE A 113 -4.87 0.80 2.04
C PHE A 113 -3.92 -0.39 1.92
N VAL A 114 -4.17 -1.24 0.94
CA VAL A 114 -3.27 -2.29 0.49
C VAL A 114 -3.06 -2.07 -1.00
N HIS A 115 -1.96 -1.41 -1.35
CA HIS A 115 -1.69 -0.89 -2.70
C HIS A 115 -2.77 0.13 -3.13
N GLN A 116 -3.58 -0.24 -4.13
CA GLN A 116 -4.67 0.60 -4.64
C GLN A 116 -6.03 0.25 -4.03
N ASP A 117 -6.15 -0.91 -3.39
CA ASP A 117 -7.40 -1.32 -2.76
C ASP A 117 -7.46 -0.76 -1.33
N PHE A 118 -8.67 -0.48 -0.83
CA PHE A 118 -8.84 0.00 0.53
C PHE A 118 -10.02 -0.67 1.24
N LEU A 119 -9.91 -0.68 2.56
CA LEU A 119 -11.00 -0.92 3.48
C LEU A 119 -11.17 0.31 4.38
N SER A 120 -12.39 0.69 4.67
CA SER A 120 -12.69 1.79 5.58
C SER A 120 -13.86 1.46 6.50
N TRP A 121 -13.85 2.10 7.65
CA TRP A 121 -14.92 2.07 8.62
C TRP A 121 -15.04 3.44 9.29
N ASP A 122 -16.26 3.91 9.45
CA ASP A 122 -16.62 5.10 10.24
C ASP A 122 -17.56 4.67 11.35
N ASP A 123 -17.55 5.39 12.49
CA ASP A 123 -18.41 5.09 13.65
C ASP A 123 -19.89 5.04 13.25
N GLY A 124 -20.57 3.97 13.66
CA GLY A 124 -21.96 3.72 13.30
C GLY A 124 -22.18 3.17 11.88
N SER A 125 -21.12 2.88 11.12
CA SER A 125 -21.21 2.32 9.76
C SER A 125 -20.79 0.84 9.70
N VAL A 126 -20.95 0.25 8.52
CA VAL A 126 -20.35 -1.04 8.17
C VAL A 126 -19.00 -0.84 7.51
N VAL A 127 -18.15 -1.86 7.53
CA VAL A 127 -16.88 -1.86 6.76
C VAL A 127 -17.19 -1.82 5.28
N LYS A 128 -16.47 -0.97 4.55
CA LYS A 128 -16.56 -0.83 3.09
C LYS A 128 -15.23 -1.17 2.46
N SER A 129 -15.25 -1.65 1.23
CA SER A 129 -14.08 -1.81 0.37
C SER A 129 -14.19 -0.93 -0.87
N GLY A 130 -13.07 -0.74 -1.56
CA GLY A 130 -13.04 -0.03 -2.82
C GLY A 130 -11.61 0.14 -3.33
N ARG A 131 -11.49 0.99 -4.34
CA ARG A 131 -10.23 1.36 -4.96
C ARG A 131 -9.93 2.83 -4.84
N SER A 132 -8.69 3.11 -4.51
CA SER A 132 -8.12 4.45 -4.61
C SER A 132 -7.77 4.71 -6.08
N LEU A 133 -8.39 5.73 -6.66
CA LEU A 133 -7.98 6.27 -7.95
C LEU A 133 -6.73 7.12 -7.66
N ALA A 134 -5.60 6.76 -8.26
CA ALA A 134 -4.39 7.56 -8.14
C ALA A 134 -4.67 8.95 -8.71
N GLU A 135 -4.62 9.98 -7.86
CA GLU A 135 -4.56 11.35 -8.35
C GLU A 135 -3.25 11.57 -9.12
N ASP A 136 -3.31 12.46 -10.10
CA ASP A 136 -2.16 12.84 -10.91
C ASP A 136 -1.00 13.30 -10.01
N GLU A 137 0.19 12.90 -10.38
CA GLU A 137 1.44 12.79 -9.61
C GLU A 137 1.98 14.06 -8.95
N GLU A 138 1.37 15.23 -9.12
CA GLU A 138 1.87 16.49 -8.54
C GLU A 138 1.85 16.50 -7.00
N GLY A 139 1.01 15.68 -6.36
CA GLY A 139 0.92 15.58 -4.89
C GLY A 139 2.05 14.81 -4.22
N TYR A 140 2.75 13.92 -4.94
CA TYR A 140 3.81 13.08 -4.36
C TYR A 140 5.20 13.72 -4.39
N ALA A 141 5.39 14.81 -5.13
CA ALA A 141 6.70 15.44 -5.32
C ALA A 141 7.34 15.99 -4.03
N HIS A 142 6.58 16.14 -2.96
CA HIS A 142 7.06 16.76 -1.70
C HIS A 142 6.99 15.84 -0.48
N GLY A 143 6.82 14.53 -0.65
CA GLY A 143 6.80 13.59 0.49
C GLY A 143 5.60 13.72 1.42
N ILE A 144 4.66 14.61 1.12
CA ILE A 144 3.41 14.76 1.85
C ILE A 144 2.39 13.87 1.17
N VAL A 145 2.17 12.69 1.73
CA VAL A 145 1.03 11.84 1.33
C VAL A 145 -0.23 12.56 1.78
N ARG A 146 -0.88 13.29 0.89
CA ARG A 146 -2.23 13.80 1.12
C ARG A 146 -3.21 12.63 0.98
N LEU A 147 -3.27 11.80 2.02
CA LEU A 147 -4.20 10.67 2.09
C LEU A 147 -5.67 11.13 2.05
N GLU A 148 -5.93 12.37 2.45
CA GLU A 148 -7.26 12.99 2.45
C GLU A 148 -7.78 13.36 1.06
N THR A 149 -6.92 13.43 0.05
CA THR A 149 -7.30 13.83 -1.33
C THR A 149 -7.35 12.66 -2.30
N ARG A 150 -7.16 11.42 -1.85
CA ARG A 150 -7.36 10.25 -2.72
C ARG A 150 -8.83 10.15 -3.08
N LEU A 151 -9.12 10.15 -4.39
CA LEU A 151 -10.45 9.80 -4.88
C LEU A 151 -10.67 8.31 -4.59
N LEU A 152 -11.66 8.01 -3.78
CA LEU A 152 -12.04 6.67 -3.41
C LEU A 152 -13.27 6.27 -4.22
N ASN A 153 -13.26 5.09 -4.79
CA ASN A 153 -14.40 4.49 -5.45
C ASN A 153 -14.80 3.25 -4.66
N ASP A 154 -15.95 3.32 -3.99
CA ASP A 154 -16.47 2.22 -3.18
C ASP A 154 -16.94 1.07 -4.09
N ASP A 155 -16.68 -0.17 -3.67
CA ASP A 155 -17.24 -1.35 -4.30
C ASP A 155 -18.74 -1.46 -3.99
N GLU A 156 -19.53 -2.01 -4.92
CA GLU A 156 -20.96 -2.31 -4.67
C GLU A 156 -21.15 -3.39 -3.59
N GLN A 157 -20.17 -4.28 -3.44
CA GLN A 157 -20.15 -5.34 -2.45
C GLN A 157 -18.78 -5.41 -1.78
N LEU A 158 -18.77 -5.74 -0.48
CA LEU A 158 -17.55 -5.86 0.30
C LEU A 158 -16.63 -6.93 -0.31
N ASN A 159 -15.37 -6.56 -0.56
CA ASN A 159 -14.34 -7.46 -1.05
C ASN A 159 -13.83 -8.37 0.11
N MET A 160 -14.42 -9.55 0.25
CA MET A 160 -14.10 -10.49 1.31
C MET A 160 -12.64 -10.94 1.31
N ARG A 161 -12.03 -11.09 0.12
CA ARG A 161 -10.61 -11.45 0.01
C ARG A 161 -9.71 -10.35 0.60
N LEU A 162 -10.07 -9.10 0.39
CA LEU A 162 -9.33 -7.96 0.97
C LEU A 162 -9.51 -7.93 2.50
N VAL A 163 -10.69 -8.29 3.02
CA VAL A 163 -10.94 -8.42 4.46
C VAL A 163 -10.05 -9.50 5.08
N GLU A 164 -9.93 -10.68 4.46
CA GLU A 164 -9.04 -11.75 4.93
C GLU A 164 -7.57 -11.30 4.97
N VAL A 165 -7.10 -10.63 3.90
CA VAL A 165 -5.75 -10.05 3.84
C VAL A 165 -5.55 -9.03 4.96
N ALA A 166 -6.52 -8.15 5.19
CA ALA A 166 -6.48 -7.13 6.23
C ALA A 166 -6.42 -7.73 7.64
N ILE A 167 -7.17 -8.79 7.91
CA ILE A 167 -7.14 -9.49 9.20
C ILE A 167 -5.73 -10.01 9.50
N GLU A 168 -5.09 -10.70 8.55
CA GLU A 168 -3.74 -11.23 8.74
C GLU A 168 -2.68 -10.12 8.89
N LEU A 169 -2.84 -9.03 8.14
CA LEU A 169 -1.99 -7.85 8.22
C LEU A 169 -2.11 -7.18 9.59
N VAL A 170 -3.33 -6.91 10.06
CA VAL A 170 -3.59 -6.26 11.35
C VAL A 170 -3.14 -7.12 12.52
N LYS A 171 -3.32 -8.45 12.47
CA LYS A 171 -2.79 -9.38 13.49
C LYS A 171 -1.28 -9.27 13.66
N SER A 172 -0.57 -8.99 12.58
CA SER A 172 0.90 -8.96 12.55
C SER A 172 1.50 -7.57 12.78
N ALA A 173 0.69 -6.52 12.69
CA ALA A 173 1.13 -5.14 12.82
C ALA A 173 1.59 -4.81 14.26
N PRO A 174 2.68 -4.04 14.43
CA PRO A 174 3.21 -3.66 15.73
C PRO A 174 2.45 -2.46 16.32
N PHE A 175 1.20 -2.67 16.68
CA PHE A 175 0.42 -1.61 17.32
C PHE A 175 1.02 -1.20 18.66
N LYS A 176 1.01 0.10 18.97
CA LYS A 176 1.43 0.64 20.27
C LYS A 176 0.50 0.14 21.40
N GLU A 177 -0.79 -0.03 21.09
CA GLU A 177 -1.82 -0.46 22.04
C GLU A 177 -2.59 -1.66 21.49
N GLU A 178 -2.72 -2.70 22.29
CA GLU A 178 -3.46 -3.91 21.91
C GLU A 178 -4.96 -3.65 21.74
N SER A 179 -5.51 -2.70 22.51
CA SER A 179 -6.91 -2.25 22.39
C SER A 179 -7.24 -1.74 20.98
N ILE A 180 -6.33 -1.00 20.36
CA ILE A 180 -6.46 -0.49 18.98
C ILE A 180 -6.51 -1.64 17.99
N ARG A 181 -5.54 -2.58 18.09
CA ARG A 181 -5.52 -3.76 17.23
C ARG A 181 -6.83 -4.53 17.33
N GLN A 182 -7.26 -4.81 18.56
CA GLN A 182 -8.45 -5.60 18.79
C GLN A 182 -9.71 -4.93 18.25
N LEU A 183 -9.80 -3.60 18.36
CA LEU A 183 -10.93 -2.84 17.81
C LEU A 183 -11.01 -2.97 16.29
N VAL A 184 -9.89 -2.76 15.57
CA VAL A 184 -9.86 -2.92 14.11
C VAL A 184 -10.19 -4.36 13.70
N LEU A 185 -9.64 -5.36 14.41
CA LEU A 185 -9.93 -6.76 14.16
C LEU A 185 -11.43 -7.09 14.36
N ASN A 186 -12.06 -6.55 15.41
CA ASN A 186 -13.48 -6.78 15.67
C ASN A 186 -14.36 -6.24 14.55
N HIS A 187 -14.03 -5.05 14.00
CA HIS A 187 -14.76 -4.50 12.84
C HIS A 187 -14.58 -5.37 11.60
N LEU A 188 -13.35 -5.81 11.32
CA LEU A 188 -13.06 -6.67 10.17
C LEU A 188 -13.74 -8.03 10.29
N GLN A 189 -13.74 -8.66 11.47
CA GLN A 189 -14.35 -9.95 11.72
C GLN A 189 -15.89 -9.87 11.77
N GLY A 190 -16.43 -8.74 12.23
CA GLY A 190 -17.87 -8.50 12.21
C GLY A 190 -18.44 -8.20 10.82
N ALA A 191 -17.57 -7.99 9.82
CA ALA A 191 -17.94 -7.80 8.42
C ALA A 191 -18.01 -9.13 7.64
N VAL A 192 -17.49 -10.23 8.20
CA VAL A 192 -17.55 -11.61 7.70
C VAL A 192 -18.79 -12.30 8.24
#